data_e2359ff3022c5ce9d7b90ad2c5d1d95b
#
_entry.id   e2359ff3022c5ce9d7b90ad2c5d1d95b
#
_cell.length_a   1.000
_cell.length_b   1.000
_cell.length_c   1.000
_cell.angle_alpha   90.00
_cell.angle_beta   90.00
_cell.angle_gamma   90.00
#
_symmetry.space_group_name_H-M   'P 1'
#
loop_
_entity.id
_entity.type
_entity.pdbx_description
1 polymer ?
#
loop_
_entity_poly.entity_id
_entity_poly.type
_entity_poly.pdbx_seq_one_letter_code
_entity_poly.pdbx_strand_id
1 'polypeptide(L)'
;MDRGPLACTDAERRAALALLRRLRRARRSPRVEARWVRPGWPAWQALCAVAGVVGAVLSVDHPLAGLIVAAGAFALSVAHGRGLLPLGRARATQDVVARAREPRAVALIVLAAVDRPRTTVLWRVPAALEWLQGALAVTVALAGARLAGADGTLLGLAQLVPAAVALVAAASLVDAIVAPAAEADSAAADAAVATARDAPWAEVVFVGAGELGLRARLRAERRAPETTVLLWLEPAPRAWWSSAHPTLAAIAAETGIARRRGRALPSGQRPALAIGAPRGQLRELTAAIVEGIDARLRQPPSASSTK
;
A
#
# COMPACT_ATOMS: atom_id res chain seq x y z
N MET A 1 -15.12 -21.14 -6.88
CA MET A 1 -14.03 -20.13 -6.86
C MET A 1 -13.71 -19.85 -5.42
N ASP A 2 -12.53 -20.20 -5.00
CA ASP A 2 -12.11 -20.07 -3.59
C ASP A 2 -11.69 -18.61 -3.35
N ARG A 3 -12.45 -17.89 -2.52
CA ARG A 3 -12.16 -16.51 -2.18
C ARG A 3 -10.92 -16.45 -1.29
N GLY A 4 -9.95 -15.61 -1.64
CA GLY A 4 -8.74 -15.44 -0.86
C GLY A 4 -9.03 -14.93 0.57
N PRO A 5 -8.07 -15.07 1.49
CA PRO A 5 -8.24 -14.61 2.86
C PRO A 5 -8.34 -13.09 2.92
N LEU A 6 -9.27 -12.58 3.72
CA LEU A 6 -9.40 -11.15 4.04
C LEU A 6 -8.57 -10.80 5.28
N ALA A 7 -8.06 -9.58 5.31
CA ALA A 7 -7.27 -9.04 6.42
C ALA A 7 -8.00 -9.14 7.77
N CYS A 8 -7.26 -9.47 8.82
CA CYS A 8 -7.74 -9.55 10.20
C CYS A 8 -8.89 -10.55 10.41
N THR A 9 -8.93 -11.65 9.66
CA THR A 9 -9.94 -12.71 9.75
C THR A 9 -9.30 -14.06 10.11
N ASP A 10 -10.14 -15.04 10.51
CA ASP A 10 -9.68 -16.41 10.70
C ASP A 10 -9.16 -17.06 9.41
N ALA A 11 -9.62 -16.59 8.26
CA ALA A 11 -9.09 -17.04 6.97
C ALA A 11 -7.63 -16.58 6.77
N GLU A 12 -7.30 -15.33 7.14
CA GLU A 12 -5.92 -14.84 7.14
C GLU A 12 -5.05 -15.67 8.09
N ARG A 13 -5.54 -15.96 9.29
CA ARG A 13 -4.83 -16.80 10.26
C ARG A 13 -4.53 -18.19 9.71
N ARG A 14 -5.50 -18.82 9.06
CA ARG A 14 -5.29 -20.15 8.42
C ARG A 14 -4.28 -20.07 7.29
N ALA A 15 -4.33 -19.02 6.46
CA ALA A 15 -3.37 -18.78 5.39
C ALA A 15 -1.94 -18.56 5.95
N ALA A 16 -1.80 -17.76 7.01
CA ALA A 16 -0.52 -17.55 7.69
C ALA A 16 0.07 -18.86 8.23
N LEU A 17 -0.75 -19.72 8.85
CA LEU A 17 -0.31 -21.03 9.32
C LEU A 17 0.08 -21.98 8.19
N ALA A 18 -0.59 -21.90 7.03
CA ALA A 18 -0.20 -22.66 5.84
C ALA A 18 1.16 -22.21 5.29
N LEU A 19 1.39 -20.89 5.20
CA LEU A 19 2.66 -20.30 4.79
C LEU A 19 3.79 -20.63 5.76
N LEU A 20 3.53 -20.60 7.06
CA LEU A 20 4.49 -21.03 8.09
C LEU A 20 4.95 -22.48 7.85
N ARG A 21 4.01 -23.41 7.57
CA ARG A 21 4.34 -24.81 7.26
C ARG A 21 5.17 -24.93 5.97
N ARG A 22 4.85 -24.14 4.94
CA ARG A 22 5.60 -24.11 3.68
C ARG A 22 7.05 -23.63 3.89
N LEU A 23 7.26 -22.57 4.67
CA LEU A 23 8.60 -22.07 5.02
C LEU A 23 9.41 -23.08 5.85
N ARG A 24 8.76 -23.81 6.77
CA ARG A 24 9.43 -24.91 7.50
C ARG A 24 9.93 -26.01 6.56
N ARG A 25 9.13 -26.39 5.55
CA ARG A 25 9.56 -27.34 4.49
C ARG A 25 10.72 -26.80 3.65
N ALA A 26 10.82 -25.48 3.49
CA ALA A 26 11.96 -24.82 2.88
C ALA A 26 13.17 -24.67 3.84
N ARG A 27 13.18 -25.42 4.95
CA ARG A 27 14.26 -25.45 5.98
C ARG A 27 14.51 -24.08 6.59
N ARG A 28 13.46 -23.23 6.72
CA ARG A 28 13.52 -21.94 7.45
C ARG A 28 12.92 -22.11 8.84
N SER A 29 13.26 -21.20 9.74
CA SER A 29 12.66 -21.11 11.09
C SER A 29 11.68 -19.94 11.14
N PRO A 30 10.48 -20.08 10.55
CA PRO A 30 9.51 -18.99 10.50
C PRO A 30 8.81 -18.83 11.85
N ARG A 31 8.40 -17.59 12.12
CA ARG A 31 7.54 -17.25 13.26
C ARG A 31 6.37 -16.39 12.79
N VAL A 32 5.28 -16.41 13.54
CA VAL A 32 4.13 -15.54 13.35
C VAL A 32 4.29 -14.35 14.30
N GLU A 33 4.18 -13.14 13.75
CA GLU A 33 4.19 -11.89 14.51
C GLU A 33 2.83 -11.22 14.38
N ALA A 34 2.16 -10.98 15.50
CA ALA A 34 0.92 -10.22 15.50
C ALA A 34 1.21 -8.72 15.38
N ARG A 35 0.42 -8.03 14.55
CA ARG A 35 0.47 -6.58 14.40
C ARG A 35 -0.91 -5.98 14.48
N TRP A 36 -0.99 -4.79 15.03
CA TRP A 36 -2.25 -4.07 15.14
C TRP A 36 -2.40 -3.10 13.98
N VAL A 37 -3.49 -3.25 13.25
CA VAL A 37 -3.89 -2.38 12.12
C VAL A 37 -5.33 -1.92 12.29
N ARG A 38 -5.73 -0.91 11.54
CA ARG A 38 -7.11 -0.42 11.52
C ARG A 38 -7.71 -0.60 10.13
N PRO A 39 -8.27 -1.78 9.83
CA PRO A 39 -8.76 -2.09 8.48
C PRO A 39 -10.00 -1.28 8.07
N GLY A 40 -10.70 -0.68 9.01
CA GLY A 40 -11.89 0.14 8.76
C GLY A 40 -11.61 1.60 8.35
N TRP A 41 -10.36 1.96 8.08
CA TRP A 41 -10.01 3.34 7.72
C TRP A 41 -10.72 3.89 6.46
N PRO A 42 -11.09 3.09 5.41
CA PRO A 42 -11.81 3.64 4.27
C PRO A 42 -13.21 4.15 4.65
N ALA A 43 -13.88 3.53 5.65
CA ALA A 43 -15.19 4.00 6.13
C ALA A 43 -15.12 5.43 6.69
N TRP A 44 -14.07 5.75 7.44
CA TRP A 44 -13.87 7.09 7.96
C TRP A 44 -13.60 8.12 6.86
N GLN A 45 -12.88 7.74 5.83
CA GLN A 45 -12.67 8.60 4.67
C GLN A 45 -13.97 8.81 3.87
N ALA A 46 -14.80 7.77 3.73
CA ALA A 46 -16.11 7.91 3.11
C ALA A 46 -17.02 8.86 3.92
N LEU A 47 -16.98 8.82 5.25
CA LEU A 47 -17.69 9.78 6.10
C LEU A 47 -17.17 11.21 5.91
N CYS A 48 -15.87 11.41 5.79
CA CYS A 48 -15.30 12.73 5.45
C CYS A 48 -15.79 13.22 4.09
N ALA A 49 -15.91 12.34 3.10
CA ALA A 49 -16.45 12.69 1.78
C ALA A 49 -17.91 13.17 1.89
N VAL A 50 -18.75 12.43 2.59
CA VAL A 50 -20.16 12.83 2.83
C VAL A 50 -20.24 14.16 3.58
N ALA A 51 -19.43 14.34 4.63
CA ALA A 51 -19.39 15.61 5.38
C ALA A 51 -18.94 16.78 4.48
N GLY A 52 -17.98 16.56 3.57
CA GLY A 52 -17.56 17.56 2.60
C GLY A 52 -18.68 17.97 1.64
N VAL A 53 -19.46 17.01 1.15
CA VAL A 53 -20.65 17.27 0.31
C VAL A 53 -21.71 18.06 1.10
N VAL A 54 -21.98 17.67 2.35
CA VAL A 54 -22.90 18.41 3.23
C VAL A 54 -22.40 19.83 3.45
N GLY A 55 -21.09 20.04 3.68
CA GLY A 55 -20.47 21.35 3.79
C GLY A 55 -20.65 22.20 2.52
N ALA A 56 -20.50 21.59 1.34
CA ALA A 56 -20.74 22.27 0.06
C ALA A 56 -22.19 22.76 -0.06
N VAL A 57 -23.16 21.91 0.25
CA VAL A 57 -24.60 22.27 0.21
C VAL A 57 -24.92 23.34 1.23
N LEU A 58 -24.50 23.16 2.49
CA LEU A 58 -24.74 24.13 3.55
C LEU A 58 -24.15 25.52 3.25
N SER A 59 -23.04 25.57 2.51
CA SER A 59 -22.39 26.85 2.19
C SER A 59 -23.22 27.74 1.26
N VAL A 60 -24.30 27.23 0.66
CA VAL A 60 -25.21 28.01 -0.20
C VAL A 60 -25.99 29.01 0.62
N ASP A 61 -26.62 28.51 1.68
CA ASP A 61 -27.51 29.35 2.54
C ASP A 61 -26.79 29.81 3.82
N HIS A 62 -25.80 29.05 4.28
CA HIS A 62 -25.07 29.29 5.52
C HIS A 62 -23.54 29.18 5.29
N PRO A 63 -22.89 30.18 4.65
CA PRO A 63 -21.49 30.09 4.21
C PRO A 63 -20.51 29.73 5.32
N LEU A 64 -20.66 30.32 6.50
CA LEU A 64 -19.80 30.03 7.66
C LEU A 64 -19.94 28.57 8.14
N ALA A 65 -21.19 28.10 8.28
CA ALA A 65 -21.42 26.70 8.70
C ALA A 65 -20.91 25.71 7.67
N GLY A 66 -21.17 25.97 6.38
CA GLY A 66 -20.65 25.17 5.28
C GLY A 66 -19.13 25.10 5.26
N LEU A 67 -18.44 26.25 5.46
CA LEU A 67 -16.99 26.33 5.54
C LEU A 67 -16.44 25.51 6.73
N ILE A 68 -17.04 25.64 7.91
CA ILE A 68 -16.60 24.89 9.11
C ILE A 68 -16.70 23.39 8.87
N VAL A 69 -17.84 22.92 8.30
CA VAL A 69 -18.04 21.49 8.03
C VAL A 69 -17.07 20.99 6.97
N ALA A 70 -16.89 21.70 5.86
CA ALA A 70 -15.98 21.33 4.79
C ALA A 70 -14.51 21.32 5.26
N ALA A 71 -14.09 22.37 6.00
CA ALA A 71 -12.73 22.46 6.54
C ALA A 71 -12.46 21.37 7.59
N GLY A 72 -13.44 21.07 8.45
CA GLY A 72 -13.37 19.98 9.41
C GLY A 72 -13.23 18.61 8.72
N ALA A 73 -14.02 18.35 7.67
CA ALA A 73 -13.95 17.14 6.88
C ALA A 73 -12.57 16.99 6.18
N PHE A 74 -12.06 18.07 5.59
CA PHE A 74 -10.73 18.10 4.97
C PHE A 74 -9.63 17.84 5.99
N ALA A 75 -9.60 18.58 7.10
CA ALA A 75 -8.60 18.43 8.14
C ALA A 75 -8.59 17.00 8.73
N LEU A 76 -9.79 16.45 9.00
CA LEU A 76 -9.94 15.09 9.51
C LEU A 76 -9.46 14.05 8.49
N SER A 77 -9.81 14.21 7.20
CA SER A 77 -9.36 13.32 6.13
C SER A 77 -7.83 13.31 6.00
N VAL A 78 -7.20 14.48 6.01
CA VAL A 78 -5.73 14.61 5.92
C VAL A 78 -5.05 14.04 7.16
N ALA A 79 -5.51 14.41 8.35
CA ALA A 79 -4.93 13.94 9.62
C ALA A 79 -5.03 12.41 9.75
N HIS A 80 -6.19 11.85 9.38
CA HIS A 80 -6.38 10.40 9.38
C HIS A 80 -5.55 9.70 8.30
N GLY A 81 -5.51 10.23 7.07
CA GLY A 81 -4.70 9.71 5.97
C GLY A 81 -3.20 9.69 6.29
N ARG A 82 -2.72 10.68 7.04
CA ARG A 82 -1.34 10.74 7.55
C ARG A 82 -1.09 9.88 8.79
N GLY A 83 -2.14 9.27 9.36
CA GLY A 83 -2.04 8.46 10.56
C GLY A 83 -1.88 9.26 11.87
N LEU A 84 -2.12 10.58 11.85
CA LEU A 84 -2.09 11.44 13.05
C LEU A 84 -3.29 11.16 13.96
N LEU A 85 -4.45 10.82 13.37
CA LEU A 85 -5.66 10.44 14.09
C LEU A 85 -5.99 8.98 13.81
N PRO A 86 -5.68 8.06 14.74
CA PRO A 86 -5.88 6.64 14.55
C PRO A 86 -7.36 6.25 14.80
N LEU A 87 -8.26 6.65 13.90
CA LEU A 87 -9.69 6.33 13.97
C LEU A 87 -9.97 4.85 13.63
N GLY A 88 -11.03 4.30 14.22
CA GLY A 88 -11.47 2.93 14.01
C GLY A 88 -10.85 1.91 14.97
N ARG A 89 -11.49 0.73 15.06
CA ARG A 89 -11.03 -0.36 15.93
C ARG A 89 -9.74 -0.97 15.39
N ALA A 90 -8.74 -1.09 16.26
CA ALA A 90 -7.56 -1.87 15.97
C ALA A 90 -7.90 -3.35 15.94
N ARG A 91 -7.38 -4.08 14.95
CA ARG A 91 -7.49 -5.54 14.82
C ARG A 91 -6.12 -6.13 14.61
N ALA A 92 -5.92 -7.34 15.13
CA ALA A 92 -4.68 -8.06 14.94
C ALA A 92 -4.65 -8.63 13.52
N THR A 93 -3.57 -8.39 12.80
CA THR A 93 -3.17 -9.09 11.59
C THR A 93 -1.91 -9.92 11.87
N GLN A 94 -1.58 -10.87 11.02
CA GLN A 94 -0.49 -11.80 11.24
C GLN A 94 0.53 -11.75 10.11
N ASP A 95 1.76 -11.36 10.48
CA ASP A 95 2.91 -11.52 9.60
C ASP A 95 3.55 -12.88 9.82
N VAL A 96 4.03 -13.51 8.75
CA VAL A 96 4.88 -14.70 8.84
C VAL A 96 6.28 -14.34 8.43
N VAL A 97 7.21 -14.39 9.36
CA VAL A 97 8.59 -13.92 9.20
C VAL A 97 9.55 -15.10 9.19
N ALA A 98 10.30 -15.26 8.12
CA ALA A 98 11.45 -16.17 8.03
C ALA A 98 12.72 -15.34 7.91
N ARG A 99 13.45 -15.18 9.00
CA ARG A 99 14.70 -14.41 9.02
C ARG A 99 15.76 -15.04 8.14
N ALA A 100 16.71 -14.22 7.69
CA ALA A 100 17.90 -14.70 7.00
C ALA A 100 18.66 -15.70 7.87
N ARG A 101 19.14 -16.80 7.27
CA ARG A 101 20.03 -17.77 7.94
C ARG A 101 21.48 -17.30 7.91
N GLU A 102 21.84 -16.55 6.88
CA GLU A 102 23.16 -15.98 6.66
C GLU A 102 23.01 -14.45 6.56
N PRO A 103 22.90 -13.75 7.70
CA PRO A 103 22.65 -12.31 7.67
C PRO A 103 23.85 -11.58 7.05
N ARG A 104 23.56 -10.56 6.24
CA ARG A 104 24.53 -9.67 5.61
C ARG A 104 24.44 -8.25 6.16
N ALA A 105 25.47 -7.43 5.88
CA ALA A 105 25.48 -6.03 6.26
C ALA A 105 24.28 -5.27 5.71
N VAL A 106 23.87 -5.57 4.47
CA VAL A 106 22.63 -5.08 3.86
C VAL A 106 21.62 -6.22 3.83
N ALA A 107 20.48 -6.03 4.49
CA ALA A 107 19.41 -7.00 4.55
C ALA A 107 18.47 -6.85 3.33
N LEU A 108 18.26 -7.93 2.59
CA LEU A 108 17.16 -8.01 1.63
C LEU A 108 15.93 -8.60 2.32
N ILE A 109 14.83 -7.88 2.30
CA ILE A 109 13.53 -8.34 2.79
C ILE A 109 12.59 -8.53 1.60
N VAL A 110 12.28 -9.78 1.31
CA VAL A 110 11.29 -10.15 0.29
C VAL A 110 9.91 -10.20 0.92
N LEU A 111 9.01 -9.41 0.38
CA LEU A 111 7.68 -9.15 0.93
C LEU A 111 6.60 -9.68 -0.02
N ALA A 112 5.64 -10.42 0.54
CA ALA A 112 4.43 -10.83 -0.17
C ALA A 112 3.23 -10.68 0.78
N ALA A 113 2.04 -10.39 0.24
CA ALA A 113 0.84 -10.31 1.06
C ALA A 113 0.31 -11.71 1.44
N VAL A 114 -0.15 -11.86 2.70
CA VAL A 114 -0.90 -13.04 3.15
C VAL A 114 -2.34 -12.99 2.67
N ASP A 115 -2.94 -11.81 2.80
CA ASP A 115 -4.31 -11.52 2.41
C ASP A 115 -4.40 -11.04 0.96
N ARG A 116 -5.60 -11.03 0.45
CA ARG A 116 -5.89 -10.55 -0.90
C ARG A 116 -6.51 -9.17 -0.84
N PRO A 117 -6.07 -8.24 -1.72
CA PRO A 117 -6.78 -6.99 -1.88
C PRO A 117 -8.21 -7.28 -2.35
N ARG A 118 -9.13 -6.43 -1.97
CA ARG A 118 -10.50 -6.50 -2.49
C ARG A 118 -10.50 -6.02 -3.94
N THR A 119 -11.33 -6.64 -4.76
CA THR A 119 -11.54 -6.21 -6.16
C THR A 119 -12.45 -5.00 -6.16
N THR A 120 -11.88 -3.81 -6.25
CA THR A 120 -12.64 -2.56 -6.38
C THR A 120 -12.98 -2.31 -7.86
N VAL A 121 -14.23 -1.94 -8.14
CA VAL A 121 -14.75 -1.72 -9.50
C VAL A 121 -14.42 -0.33 -10.00
N LEU A 122 -14.45 0.69 -9.12
CA LEU A 122 -14.30 2.08 -9.51
C LEU A 122 -12.82 2.51 -9.49
N TRP A 123 -12.37 3.09 -8.41
CA TRP A 123 -11.00 3.57 -8.27
C TRP A 123 -10.20 2.73 -7.28
N ARG A 124 -8.90 2.60 -7.52
CA ARG A 124 -8.00 2.05 -6.50
C ARG A 124 -8.01 2.96 -5.28
N VAL A 125 -8.02 2.36 -4.09
CA VAL A 125 -8.14 3.09 -2.81
C VAL A 125 -7.15 4.25 -2.64
N PRO A 126 -5.84 4.15 -3.02
CA PRO A 126 -4.92 5.28 -2.95
C PRO A 126 -5.35 6.46 -3.82
N ALA A 127 -5.77 6.19 -5.07
CA ALA A 127 -6.24 7.23 -5.97
C ALA A 127 -7.54 7.87 -5.46
N ALA A 128 -8.47 7.07 -4.94
CA ALA A 128 -9.70 7.58 -4.34
C ALA A 128 -9.43 8.55 -3.18
N LEU A 129 -8.41 8.26 -2.35
CA LEU A 129 -8.01 9.15 -1.26
C LEU A 129 -7.43 10.48 -1.76
N GLU A 130 -6.55 10.43 -2.77
CA GLU A 130 -5.95 11.64 -3.36
C GLU A 130 -7.03 12.54 -3.98
N TRP A 131 -7.93 11.96 -4.78
CA TRP A 131 -9.04 12.67 -5.38
C TRP A 131 -10.01 13.23 -4.34
N LEU A 132 -10.29 12.50 -3.27
CA LEU A 132 -11.11 12.98 -2.16
C LEU A 132 -10.48 14.19 -1.50
N GLN A 133 -9.20 14.15 -1.15
CA GLN A 133 -8.52 15.26 -0.50
C GLN A 133 -8.46 16.49 -1.41
N GLY A 134 -8.22 16.31 -2.70
CA GLY A 134 -8.29 17.38 -3.69
C GLY A 134 -9.69 18.00 -3.78
N ALA A 135 -10.72 17.18 -3.86
CA ALA A 135 -12.11 17.64 -3.89
C ALA A 135 -12.51 18.41 -2.63
N LEU A 136 -12.14 17.91 -1.44
CA LEU A 136 -12.40 18.58 -0.17
C LEU A 136 -11.68 19.93 -0.09
N ALA A 137 -10.42 20.02 -0.55
CA ALA A 137 -9.68 21.28 -0.60
C ALA A 137 -10.38 22.33 -1.49
N VAL A 138 -10.83 21.91 -2.68
CA VAL A 138 -11.61 22.78 -3.58
C VAL A 138 -12.94 23.19 -2.94
N THR A 139 -13.63 22.28 -2.28
CA THR A 139 -14.88 22.58 -1.55
C THR A 139 -14.66 23.66 -0.47
N VAL A 140 -13.57 23.53 0.30
CA VAL A 140 -13.20 24.55 1.31
C VAL A 140 -12.94 25.92 0.66
N ALA A 141 -12.23 25.96 -0.46
CA ALA A 141 -11.93 27.19 -1.17
C ALA A 141 -13.22 27.86 -1.70
N LEU A 142 -14.14 27.09 -2.29
CA LEU A 142 -15.41 27.59 -2.80
C LEU A 142 -16.35 28.08 -1.67
N ALA A 143 -16.40 27.36 -0.54
CA ALA A 143 -17.15 27.79 0.65
C ALA A 143 -16.56 29.08 1.26
N GLY A 144 -15.22 29.23 1.26
CA GLY A 144 -14.53 30.44 1.66
C GLY A 144 -14.85 31.63 0.72
N ALA A 145 -14.91 31.41 -0.58
CA ALA A 145 -15.30 32.43 -1.54
C ALA A 145 -16.75 32.93 -1.29
N ARG A 146 -17.69 32.02 -0.98
CA ARG A 146 -19.05 32.42 -0.57
C ARG A 146 -19.08 33.25 0.70
N LEU A 147 -18.29 32.86 1.70
CA LEU A 147 -18.19 33.65 2.93
C LEU A 147 -17.63 35.05 2.68
N ALA A 148 -16.75 35.21 1.65
CA ALA A 148 -16.24 36.49 1.21
C ALA A 148 -17.21 37.29 0.32
N GLY A 149 -18.47 36.82 0.14
CA GLY A 149 -19.50 37.49 -0.63
C GLY A 149 -19.54 37.15 -2.13
N ALA A 150 -18.81 36.14 -2.55
CA ALA A 150 -18.92 35.65 -3.93
C ALA A 150 -20.19 34.80 -4.08
N ASP A 151 -21.16 35.32 -4.84
CA ASP A 151 -22.41 34.64 -5.14
C ASP A 151 -22.61 34.45 -6.64
N GLY A 152 -23.56 33.61 -7.01
CA GLY A 152 -23.98 33.43 -8.39
C GLY A 152 -24.07 31.97 -8.84
N THR A 153 -24.79 31.78 -9.94
CA THR A 153 -25.05 30.44 -10.52
C THR A 153 -23.77 29.71 -10.89
N LEU A 154 -22.77 30.42 -11.40
CA LEU A 154 -21.47 29.82 -11.79
C LEU A 154 -20.75 29.21 -10.58
N LEU A 155 -20.76 29.87 -9.43
CA LEU A 155 -20.16 29.35 -8.22
C LEU A 155 -20.91 28.10 -7.72
N GLY A 156 -22.27 28.12 -7.82
CA GLY A 156 -23.08 26.94 -7.52
C GLY A 156 -22.75 25.75 -8.42
N LEU A 157 -22.63 25.98 -9.72
CA LEU A 157 -22.23 24.95 -10.68
C LEU A 157 -20.80 24.44 -10.41
N ALA A 158 -19.87 25.35 -10.08
CA ALA A 158 -18.49 24.96 -9.74
C ALA A 158 -18.42 24.05 -8.51
N GLN A 159 -19.36 24.18 -7.53
CA GLN A 159 -19.43 23.33 -6.35
C GLN A 159 -19.90 21.89 -6.66
N LEU A 160 -20.65 21.69 -7.76
CA LEU A 160 -21.11 20.36 -8.13
C LEU A 160 -19.93 19.44 -8.52
N VAL A 161 -18.86 19.98 -9.12
CA VAL A 161 -17.72 19.19 -9.55
C VAL A 161 -17.00 18.51 -8.37
N PRO A 162 -16.48 19.23 -7.35
CA PRO A 162 -15.84 18.60 -6.21
C PRO A 162 -16.81 17.73 -5.41
N ALA A 163 -18.10 18.06 -5.33
CA ALA A 163 -19.11 17.23 -4.68
C ALA A 163 -19.27 15.88 -5.41
N ALA A 164 -19.36 15.88 -6.73
CA ALA A 164 -19.44 14.66 -7.54
C ALA A 164 -18.18 13.80 -7.38
N VAL A 165 -16.98 14.41 -7.43
CA VAL A 165 -15.70 13.72 -7.20
C VAL A 165 -15.65 13.11 -5.80
N ALA A 166 -16.09 13.83 -4.76
CA ALA A 166 -16.14 13.33 -3.39
C ALA A 166 -17.10 12.14 -3.26
N LEU A 167 -18.26 12.16 -3.92
CA LEU A 167 -19.22 11.05 -3.92
C LEU A 167 -18.66 9.81 -4.63
N VAL A 168 -18.00 9.97 -5.79
CA VAL A 168 -17.35 8.86 -6.49
C VAL A 168 -16.20 8.28 -5.65
N ALA A 169 -15.43 9.13 -4.99
CA ALA A 169 -14.38 8.69 -4.07
C ALA A 169 -14.99 7.93 -2.87
N ALA A 170 -16.09 8.44 -2.28
CA ALA A 170 -16.81 7.75 -1.20
C ALA A 170 -17.32 6.38 -1.64
N ALA A 171 -17.96 6.30 -2.80
CA ALA A 171 -18.43 5.03 -3.37
C ALA A 171 -17.28 4.02 -3.56
N SER A 172 -16.12 4.49 -4.06
CA SER A 172 -14.92 3.66 -4.22
C SER A 172 -14.37 3.15 -2.88
N LEU A 173 -14.40 3.98 -1.84
CA LEU A 173 -13.96 3.62 -0.50
C LEU A 173 -14.93 2.64 0.17
N VAL A 174 -16.24 2.79 -0.04
CA VAL A 174 -17.26 1.85 0.43
C VAL A 174 -17.13 0.52 -0.33
N ASP A 175 -16.97 0.56 -1.65
CA ASP A 175 -16.71 -0.64 -2.46
C ASP A 175 -15.49 -1.40 -1.94
N ALA A 176 -14.41 -0.71 -1.58
CA ALA A 176 -13.24 -1.31 -0.97
C ALA A 176 -13.50 -2.03 0.38
N ILE A 177 -14.61 -1.71 1.07
CA ILE A 177 -15.02 -2.37 2.32
C ILE A 177 -15.88 -3.60 2.04
N VAL A 178 -16.79 -3.52 1.07
CA VAL A 178 -17.80 -4.56 0.82
C VAL A 178 -17.44 -5.51 -0.31
N ALA A 179 -16.56 -5.10 -1.22
CA ALA A 179 -16.15 -5.93 -2.36
C ALA A 179 -15.57 -7.28 -1.90
N PRO A 180 -15.79 -8.35 -2.65
CA PRO A 180 -15.20 -9.64 -2.35
C PRO A 180 -13.67 -9.59 -2.44
N ALA A 181 -12.99 -10.47 -1.71
CA ALA A 181 -11.56 -10.67 -1.91
C ALA A 181 -11.28 -11.15 -3.34
N ALA A 182 -10.18 -10.73 -3.92
CA ALA A 182 -9.71 -11.23 -5.20
C ALA A 182 -9.51 -12.76 -5.14
N GLU A 183 -9.55 -13.42 -6.29
CA GLU A 183 -9.28 -14.85 -6.38
C GLU A 183 -7.92 -15.20 -5.78
N ALA A 184 -7.83 -16.40 -5.19
CA ALA A 184 -6.61 -16.88 -4.58
C ALA A 184 -5.53 -17.12 -5.66
N ASP A 185 -4.55 -16.24 -5.74
CA ASP A 185 -3.34 -16.43 -6.55
C ASP A 185 -2.14 -16.60 -5.63
N SER A 186 -1.52 -17.75 -5.66
CA SER A 186 -0.36 -18.09 -4.81
C SER A 186 0.98 -17.63 -5.40
N ALA A 187 1.00 -17.00 -6.58
CA ALA A 187 2.24 -16.70 -7.31
C ALA A 187 3.28 -15.95 -6.47
N ALA A 188 2.86 -14.88 -5.78
CA ALA A 188 3.78 -14.13 -4.92
C ALA A 188 4.27 -14.96 -3.73
N ALA A 189 3.39 -15.78 -3.15
CA ALA A 189 3.75 -16.67 -2.05
C ALA A 189 4.69 -17.79 -2.53
N ASP A 190 4.45 -18.35 -3.71
CA ASP A 190 5.29 -19.39 -4.32
C ASP A 190 6.70 -18.84 -4.62
N ALA A 191 6.78 -17.63 -5.21
CA ALA A 191 8.05 -16.95 -5.49
C ALA A 191 8.82 -16.63 -4.19
N ALA A 192 8.13 -16.10 -3.17
CA ALA A 192 8.74 -15.79 -1.88
C ALA A 192 9.26 -17.06 -1.15
N VAL A 193 8.51 -18.17 -1.18
CA VAL A 193 8.96 -19.47 -0.62
C VAL A 193 10.15 -20.03 -1.40
N ALA A 194 10.16 -19.91 -2.72
CA ALA A 194 11.32 -20.29 -3.54
C ALA A 194 12.55 -19.47 -3.15
N THR A 195 12.41 -18.14 -3.05
CA THR A 195 13.49 -17.26 -2.57
C THR A 195 13.99 -17.66 -1.17
N ALA A 196 13.05 -17.99 -0.26
CA ALA A 196 13.45 -18.46 1.07
C ALA A 196 14.32 -19.71 1.02
N ARG A 197 14.11 -20.61 0.05
CA ARG A 197 14.90 -21.82 -0.12
C ARG A 197 16.23 -21.54 -0.79
N ASP A 198 16.21 -20.75 -1.88
CA ASP A 198 17.32 -20.61 -2.82
C ASP A 198 18.28 -19.46 -2.42
N ALA A 199 17.83 -18.47 -1.61
CA ALA A 199 18.62 -17.35 -1.09
C ALA A 199 18.61 -17.32 0.45
N PRO A 200 19.49 -18.07 1.14
CA PRO A 200 19.51 -18.16 2.61
C PRO A 200 19.81 -16.84 3.31
N TRP A 201 20.43 -15.90 2.63
CA TRP A 201 20.76 -14.57 3.11
C TRP A 201 19.58 -13.58 3.04
N ALA A 202 18.52 -13.88 2.29
CA ALA A 202 17.33 -13.04 2.24
C ALA A 202 16.35 -13.37 3.38
N GLU A 203 15.77 -12.35 3.97
CA GLU A 203 14.63 -12.45 4.87
C GLU A 203 13.34 -12.52 4.03
N VAL A 204 12.43 -13.41 4.36
CA VAL A 204 11.13 -13.50 3.69
C VAL A 204 10.02 -13.20 4.67
N VAL A 205 9.13 -12.30 4.30
CA VAL A 205 8.04 -11.86 5.13
C VAL A 205 6.73 -11.90 4.35
N PHE A 206 5.80 -12.66 4.84
CA PHE A 206 4.41 -12.59 4.41
C PHE A 206 3.67 -11.59 5.31
N VAL A 207 3.21 -10.50 4.72
CA VAL A 207 2.61 -9.38 5.43
C VAL A 207 1.10 -9.53 5.43
N GLY A 208 0.49 -9.56 6.62
CA GLY A 208 -0.95 -9.50 6.76
C GLY A 208 -1.48 -8.08 6.62
N ALA A 209 -2.75 -7.93 6.25
CA ALA A 209 -3.40 -6.65 5.97
C ALA A 209 -2.70 -5.79 4.88
N GLY A 210 -2.01 -6.43 3.91
CA GLY A 210 -1.45 -5.79 2.74
C GLY A 210 -0.60 -4.55 3.05
N GLU A 211 -0.87 -3.41 2.40
CA GLU A 211 -0.12 -2.16 2.62
C GLU A 211 -0.23 -1.59 4.03
N LEU A 212 -1.35 -1.82 4.73
CA LEU A 212 -1.50 -1.36 6.12
C LEU A 212 -0.55 -2.11 7.05
N GLY A 213 -0.49 -3.43 6.91
CA GLY A 213 0.45 -4.26 7.63
C GLY A 213 1.90 -3.92 7.30
N LEU A 214 2.21 -3.68 6.02
CA LEU A 214 3.53 -3.23 5.59
C LEU A 214 3.93 -1.92 6.28
N ARG A 215 3.07 -0.91 6.29
CA ARG A 215 3.32 0.36 6.98
C ARG A 215 3.55 0.16 8.49
N ALA A 216 2.72 -0.68 9.13
CA ALA A 216 2.88 -1.00 10.55
C ALA A 216 4.20 -1.74 10.83
N ARG A 217 4.58 -2.67 9.93
CA ARG A 217 5.86 -3.38 10.03
C ARG A 217 7.04 -2.43 9.88
N LEU A 218 7.05 -1.58 8.87
CA LEU A 218 8.17 -0.68 8.61
C LEU A 218 8.38 0.36 9.74
N ARG A 219 7.31 0.77 10.41
CA ARG A 219 7.41 1.62 11.62
C ARG A 219 8.08 0.87 12.79
N ALA A 220 7.90 -0.44 12.87
CA ALA A 220 8.50 -1.27 13.91
C ALA A 220 9.89 -1.82 13.53
N GLU A 221 10.33 -1.63 12.28
CA GLU A 221 11.63 -2.10 11.81
C GLU A 221 12.74 -1.20 12.38
N ARG A 222 13.64 -1.81 13.12
CA ARG A 222 14.74 -1.11 13.84
C ARG A 222 16.00 -0.96 13.01
N ARG A 223 16.12 -1.69 11.89
CA ARG A 223 17.30 -1.56 11.01
C ARG A 223 17.30 -0.22 10.31
N ALA A 224 18.47 0.35 10.12
CA ALA A 224 18.64 1.59 9.40
C ALA A 224 18.10 1.47 7.96
N PRO A 225 17.48 2.52 7.43
CA PRO A 225 16.94 2.50 6.07
C PRO A 225 17.99 2.13 5.02
N GLU A 226 19.22 2.60 5.16
CA GLU A 226 20.34 2.43 4.23
C GLU A 226 20.82 0.97 4.15
N THR A 227 20.62 0.21 5.22
CA THR A 227 21.03 -1.19 5.31
C THR A 227 19.91 -2.18 5.02
N THR A 228 18.78 -1.70 4.48
CA THR A 228 17.61 -2.54 4.25
C THR A 228 17.03 -2.30 2.86
N VAL A 229 17.04 -3.34 2.03
CA VAL A 229 16.40 -3.34 0.69
C VAL A 229 15.08 -4.09 0.77
N LEU A 230 14.02 -3.51 0.22
CA LEU A 230 12.69 -4.10 0.18
C LEU A 230 12.36 -4.58 -1.23
N LEU A 231 11.93 -5.82 -1.37
CA LEU A 231 11.42 -6.39 -2.61
C LEU A 231 9.96 -6.84 -2.40
N TRP A 232 9.01 -6.11 -2.97
CA TRP A 232 7.58 -6.44 -2.90
C TRP A 232 7.15 -7.25 -4.10
N LEU A 233 6.53 -8.39 -3.85
CA LEU A 233 6.00 -9.31 -4.86
C LEU A 233 4.48 -9.17 -4.96
N GLU A 234 3.98 -8.97 -6.18
CA GLU A 234 2.56 -8.85 -6.46
C GLU A 234 2.17 -9.73 -7.66
N PRO A 235 1.12 -10.57 -7.57
CA PRO A 235 0.59 -11.23 -8.75
C PRO A 235 -0.02 -10.20 -9.68
N ALA A 236 0.27 -10.29 -10.98
CA ALA A 236 -0.22 -9.36 -11.97
C ALA A 236 -0.46 -10.06 -13.33
N PRO A 237 -1.42 -9.58 -14.15
CA PRO A 237 -1.70 -10.18 -15.45
C PRO A 237 -0.57 -9.96 -16.48
N ARG A 238 0.28 -8.97 -16.26
CA ARG A 238 1.46 -8.65 -17.08
C ARG A 238 2.64 -8.35 -16.17
N ALA A 239 3.84 -8.70 -16.65
CA ALA A 239 5.06 -8.41 -15.92
C ALA A 239 5.36 -6.90 -15.91
N TRP A 240 5.74 -6.39 -14.75
CA TRP A 240 6.11 -4.99 -14.53
C TRP A 240 7.03 -4.84 -13.31
N TRP A 241 7.76 -3.72 -13.27
CA TRP A 241 8.50 -3.30 -12.09
C TRP A 241 8.30 -1.81 -11.78
N SER A 242 8.54 -1.40 -10.53
CA SER A 242 8.52 -0.02 -10.09
C SER A 242 9.51 0.19 -8.95
N SER A 243 10.40 1.16 -9.11
CA SER A 243 11.33 1.61 -8.07
C SER A 243 11.64 3.09 -8.27
N ALA A 244 11.82 3.81 -7.17
CA ALA A 244 12.39 5.18 -7.15
C ALA A 244 13.92 5.13 -6.95
N HIS A 245 14.47 4.00 -6.49
CA HIS A 245 15.90 3.88 -6.21
C HIS A 245 16.66 3.53 -7.51
N PRO A 246 17.69 4.31 -7.90
CA PRO A 246 18.33 4.17 -9.21
C PRO A 246 18.99 2.81 -9.42
N THR A 247 19.70 2.28 -8.42
CA THR A 247 20.37 0.98 -8.52
C THR A 247 19.36 -0.16 -8.69
N LEU A 248 18.26 -0.16 -7.93
CA LEU A 248 17.21 -1.18 -8.05
C LEU A 248 16.46 -1.05 -9.38
N ALA A 249 16.28 0.17 -9.87
CA ALA A 249 15.72 0.42 -11.19
C ALA A 249 16.61 -0.13 -12.31
N ALA A 250 17.94 0.02 -12.20
CA ALA A 250 18.89 -0.54 -13.16
C ALA A 250 18.82 -2.07 -13.18
N ILE A 251 18.88 -2.73 -12.01
CA ILE A 251 18.76 -4.19 -11.91
C ILE A 251 17.43 -4.68 -12.53
N ALA A 252 16.32 -4.00 -12.22
CA ALA A 252 15.04 -4.40 -12.79
C ALA A 252 14.94 -4.16 -14.29
N ALA A 253 15.58 -3.12 -14.83
CA ALA A 253 15.62 -2.84 -16.26
C ALA A 253 16.40 -3.91 -17.05
N GLU A 254 17.41 -4.53 -16.45
CA GLU A 254 18.18 -5.62 -17.05
C GLU A 254 17.30 -6.87 -17.34
N THR A 255 16.14 -7.00 -16.67
CA THR A 255 15.18 -8.09 -16.92
C THR A 255 14.37 -7.90 -18.21
N GLY A 256 14.47 -6.76 -18.90
CA GLY A 256 13.72 -6.46 -20.12
C GLY A 256 12.22 -6.19 -19.92
N ILE A 257 11.76 -6.09 -18.69
CA ILE A 257 10.34 -5.91 -18.34
C ILE A 257 9.98 -4.42 -18.25
N ALA A 258 8.72 -4.10 -18.59
CA ALA A 258 8.24 -2.73 -18.62
C ALA A 258 8.20 -2.08 -17.23
N ARG A 259 8.67 -0.83 -17.14
CA ARG A 259 8.53 -0.01 -15.94
C ARG A 259 7.09 0.47 -15.79
N ARG A 260 6.51 0.28 -14.61
CA ARG A 260 5.21 0.83 -14.23
C ARG A 260 5.41 2.13 -13.44
N ARG A 261 4.91 3.24 -13.96
CA ARG A 261 4.91 4.54 -13.27
C ARG A 261 3.79 4.60 -12.23
N GLY A 262 3.99 5.41 -11.16
CA GLY A 262 2.94 5.71 -10.18
C GLY A 262 2.70 4.64 -9.10
N ARG A 263 3.48 3.55 -9.06
CA ARG A 263 3.44 2.58 -7.96
C ARG A 263 4.58 2.86 -6.97
N ALA A 264 4.34 3.71 -6.00
CA ALA A 264 5.27 3.90 -4.88
C ALA A 264 4.94 2.90 -3.75
N LEU A 265 5.95 2.22 -3.24
CA LEU A 265 5.82 1.45 -2.01
C LEU A 265 5.95 2.38 -0.80
N PRO A 266 5.20 2.14 0.29
CA PRO A 266 5.41 2.84 1.55
C PRO A 266 6.72 2.36 2.20
N SER A 267 7.88 2.71 1.60
CA SER A 267 9.19 2.17 1.98
C SER A 267 9.83 2.84 3.21
N GLY A 268 9.33 4.01 3.62
CA GLY A 268 9.92 4.77 4.74
C GLY A 268 11.39 5.09 4.49
N GLN A 269 11.71 5.65 3.33
CA GLN A 269 13.06 6.01 2.84
C GLN A 269 14.00 4.82 2.51
N ARG A 270 13.53 3.58 2.68
CA ARG A 270 14.33 2.40 2.30
C ARG A 270 14.35 2.22 0.79
N PRO A 271 15.49 1.79 0.20
CA PRO A 271 15.53 1.29 -1.16
C PRO A 271 14.45 0.21 -1.36
N ALA A 272 13.54 0.44 -2.30
CA ALA A 272 12.41 -0.45 -2.52
C ALA A 272 12.16 -0.70 -4.00
N LEU A 273 11.87 -1.95 -4.34
CA LEU A 273 11.47 -2.41 -5.66
C LEU A 273 10.17 -3.20 -5.54
N ALA A 274 9.17 -2.83 -6.31
CA ALA A 274 7.98 -3.63 -6.50
C ALA A 274 8.04 -4.33 -7.85
N ILE A 275 7.70 -5.60 -7.87
CA ILE A 275 7.57 -6.38 -9.09
C ILE A 275 6.21 -7.09 -9.12
N GLY A 276 5.63 -7.16 -10.29
CA GLY A 276 4.43 -7.92 -10.54
C GLY A 276 4.59 -8.73 -11.82
N ALA A 277 4.07 -9.95 -11.82
CA ALA A 277 4.07 -10.80 -13.01
C ALA A 277 3.00 -11.90 -12.91
N PRO A 278 2.63 -12.54 -14.04
CA PRO A 278 1.84 -13.75 -14.06
C PRO A 278 2.52 -14.88 -13.27
N ARG A 279 1.72 -15.85 -12.80
CA ARG A 279 2.16 -16.93 -11.93
C ARG A 279 3.42 -17.65 -12.41
N GLY A 280 3.51 -17.98 -13.69
CA GLY A 280 4.66 -18.70 -14.25
C GLY A 280 5.95 -17.87 -14.27
N GLN A 281 5.85 -16.56 -14.49
CA GLN A 281 7.00 -15.67 -14.66
C GLN A 281 7.48 -15.04 -13.34
N LEU A 282 6.62 -14.87 -12.34
CA LEU A 282 6.95 -14.13 -11.12
C LEU A 282 8.11 -14.78 -10.35
N ARG A 283 8.18 -16.11 -10.34
CA ARG A 283 9.26 -16.83 -9.67
C ARG A 283 10.62 -16.59 -10.35
N GLU A 284 10.68 -16.71 -11.67
CA GLU A 284 11.90 -16.52 -12.46
C GLU A 284 12.38 -15.07 -12.37
N LEU A 285 11.46 -14.13 -12.50
CA LEU A 285 11.73 -12.71 -12.34
C LEU A 285 12.27 -12.38 -10.95
N THR A 286 11.69 -12.95 -9.91
CA THR A 286 12.14 -12.76 -8.52
C THR A 286 13.55 -13.30 -8.35
N ALA A 287 13.85 -14.49 -8.90
CA ALA A 287 15.17 -15.10 -8.83
C ALA A 287 16.24 -14.23 -9.53
N ALA A 288 15.98 -13.77 -10.75
CA ALA A 288 16.88 -12.89 -11.49
C ALA A 288 17.17 -11.57 -10.74
N ILE A 289 16.14 -10.95 -10.16
CA ILE A 289 16.29 -9.70 -9.39
C ILE A 289 17.10 -9.95 -8.10
N VAL A 290 16.81 -11.04 -7.38
CA VAL A 290 17.54 -11.39 -6.15
C VAL A 290 19.02 -11.66 -6.45
N GLU A 291 19.32 -12.33 -7.56
CA GLU A 291 20.69 -12.56 -8.04
C GLU A 291 21.38 -11.24 -8.41
N GLY A 292 20.70 -10.36 -9.16
CA GLY A 292 21.21 -9.03 -9.50
C GLY A 292 21.50 -8.16 -8.26
N ILE A 293 20.65 -8.22 -7.24
CA ILE A 293 20.88 -7.55 -5.96
C ILE A 293 22.10 -8.17 -5.26
N ASP A 294 22.20 -9.50 -5.22
CA ASP A 294 23.33 -10.21 -4.62
C ASP A 294 24.65 -9.83 -5.26
N ALA A 295 24.71 -9.83 -6.59
CA ALA A 295 25.90 -9.45 -7.34
C ALA A 295 26.36 -8.01 -7.01
N ARG A 296 25.41 -7.06 -6.90
CA ARG A 296 25.73 -5.67 -6.55
C ARG A 296 26.16 -5.51 -5.09
N LEU A 297 25.58 -6.27 -4.15
CA LEU A 297 25.96 -6.23 -2.73
C LEU A 297 27.35 -6.85 -2.47
N ARG A 298 27.84 -7.73 -3.36
CA ARG A 298 29.19 -8.31 -3.27
C ARG A 298 30.27 -7.42 -3.87
N GLN A 299 29.91 -6.46 -4.72
CA GLN A 299 30.90 -5.53 -5.28
C GLN A 299 31.41 -4.61 -4.17
N PRO A 300 32.73 -4.50 -3.96
CA PRO A 300 33.27 -3.49 -3.06
C PRO A 300 32.81 -2.11 -3.55
N PRO A 301 32.55 -1.15 -2.64
CA PRO A 301 32.19 0.20 -3.05
C PRO A 301 33.32 0.67 -3.99
N SER A 302 32.95 0.90 -5.26
CA SER A 302 33.86 1.49 -6.22
C SER A 302 34.38 2.77 -5.58
N ALA A 303 35.70 2.87 -5.38
CA ALA A 303 36.33 4.07 -4.88
C ALA A 303 35.84 5.23 -5.77
N SER A 304 34.85 5.96 -5.27
CA SER A 304 34.32 7.11 -5.98
C SER A 304 35.51 8.05 -6.15
N SER A 305 35.93 8.21 -7.40
CA SER A 305 36.91 9.21 -7.79
C SER A 305 36.40 10.55 -7.30
N THR A 306 36.87 10.95 -6.13
CA THR A 306 36.87 12.35 -5.69
C THR A 306 37.65 13.12 -6.76
N LYS A 307 36.94 13.76 -7.66
CA LYS A 307 37.41 14.86 -8.49
C LYS A 307 36.61 16.08 -8.18
#